data_97481119462d59877e5908f75f150c1b
#
_entry.id   97481119462d59877e5908f75f150c1b
#
_cell.length_a   1.000
_cell.length_b   1.000
_cell.length_c   1.000
_cell.angle_alpha   90.00
_cell.angle_beta   90.00
_cell.angle_gamma   90.00
#
_symmetry.space_group_name_H-M   'P 1'
#
loop_
_entity.id
_entity.type
_entity.pdbx_description
1 polymer ?
#
loop_
_entity_poly.entity_id
_entity_poly.type
_entity_poly.pdbx_seq_one_letter_code
_entity_poly.pdbx_strand_id
1 'polypeptide(L)'
;MILRLGQSPSALSIAKYGKHLDLLEVRLDNGAPRRRTLEAMKSESPAHLVFAVLAPKQLTSLEAEASEADVASTLETARALSARFIVVRTPPTARPGARTRARLNRLIELLKAAEIDIVWEPTGLLAEAEAESVAAELGVTLARDPARDDLPEGAVAYGRISSLGAAGRVRGSAIERAADRLAGFEEAYVVIEGDNAIRAAKDLRDLLGADAPGVAGAGDEASDDDDEDLDDEEDEDFEDEDEEE
;
A
#
# COMPACT_ATOMS: atom_id res chain seq x y z
N MET A 1 -1.74 0.00 -19.13
CA MET A 1 -1.62 0.46 -17.73
C MET A 1 -0.67 -0.45 -16.98
N ILE A 2 0.22 0.08 -16.16
CA ILE A 2 1.05 -0.69 -15.22
C ILE A 2 0.30 -0.74 -13.89
N LEU A 3 -0.11 -1.94 -13.45
CA LEU A 3 -0.80 -2.14 -12.16
C LEU A 3 0.11 -2.92 -11.21
N ARG A 4 0.36 -2.36 -10.02
CA ARG A 4 1.15 -2.99 -8.95
C ARG A 4 0.30 -3.10 -7.69
N LEU A 5 0.13 -4.33 -7.22
CA LEU A 5 -0.75 -4.64 -6.09
C LEU A 5 0.04 -5.23 -4.93
N GLY A 6 -0.29 -4.78 -3.74
CA GLY A 6 0.35 -5.21 -2.51
C GLY A 6 -0.63 -5.50 -1.39
N GLN A 7 -0.14 -6.20 -0.38
CA GLN A 7 -0.86 -6.46 0.88
C GLN A 7 -0.07 -5.89 2.06
N SER A 8 -0.75 -5.28 3.00
CA SER A 8 -0.15 -4.80 4.24
C SER A 8 -1.12 -5.03 5.42
N PRO A 9 -0.70 -5.68 6.51
CA PRO A 9 0.54 -6.44 6.66
C PRO A 9 0.51 -7.77 5.90
N SER A 10 1.68 -8.39 5.66
CA SER A 10 1.76 -9.74 5.09
C SER A 10 2.64 -10.64 5.94
N ALA A 11 2.21 -11.88 6.14
CA ALA A 11 2.98 -12.92 6.82
C ALA A 11 3.75 -13.83 5.84
N LEU A 12 3.61 -13.62 4.53
CA LEU A 12 4.25 -14.45 3.52
C LEU A 12 5.75 -14.17 3.44
N SER A 13 6.54 -15.20 3.12
CA SER A 13 7.93 -14.99 2.70
C SER A 13 7.96 -14.20 1.39
N ILE A 14 9.03 -13.44 1.14
CA ILE A 14 9.15 -12.58 -0.06
C ILE A 14 8.98 -13.38 -1.34
N ALA A 15 9.56 -14.58 -1.41
CA ALA A 15 9.46 -15.45 -2.58
C ALA A 15 8.02 -15.91 -2.85
N LYS A 16 7.25 -16.26 -1.79
CA LYS A 16 5.82 -16.57 -1.92
C LYS A 16 4.98 -15.33 -2.23
N TYR A 17 5.30 -14.21 -1.57
CA TYR A 17 4.63 -12.94 -1.80
C TYR A 17 4.70 -12.51 -3.27
N GLY A 18 5.89 -12.56 -3.87
CA GLY A 18 6.12 -12.15 -5.24
C GLY A 18 5.46 -13.03 -6.31
N LYS A 19 4.92 -14.22 -5.96
CA LYS A 19 4.11 -15.03 -6.88
C LYS A 19 2.71 -14.43 -7.10
N HIS A 20 2.20 -13.67 -6.15
CA HIS A 20 0.83 -13.15 -6.16
C HIS A 20 0.75 -11.64 -6.24
N LEU A 21 1.77 -10.95 -5.71
CA LEU A 21 1.79 -9.51 -5.50
C LEU A 21 3.12 -8.91 -5.98
N ASP A 22 3.09 -7.67 -6.42
CA ASP A 22 4.22 -6.99 -7.02
C ASP A 22 4.51 -5.59 -6.43
N LEU A 23 3.84 -5.25 -5.33
CA LEU A 23 4.13 -4.08 -4.49
C LEU A 23 4.29 -4.52 -3.04
N LEU A 24 5.44 -4.28 -2.42
CA LEU A 24 5.67 -4.57 -1.01
C LEU A 24 5.90 -3.29 -0.22
N GLU A 25 4.96 -2.99 0.69
CA GLU A 25 5.10 -1.87 1.63
C GLU A 25 5.82 -2.32 2.90
N VAL A 26 7.03 -1.79 3.11
CA VAL A 26 7.85 -2.05 4.30
C VAL A 26 7.53 -1.00 5.36
N ARG A 27 6.99 -1.44 6.49
CA ARG A 27 6.53 -0.57 7.59
C ARG A 27 7.64 -0.36 8.61
N LEU A 28 7.83 0.90 9.02
CA LEU A 28 8.85 1.27 10.02
C LEU A 28 8.27 1.54 11.43
N ASP A 29 6.99 1.25 11.67
CA ASP A 29 6.34 1.48 12.97
C ASP A 29 7.01 0.80 14.16
N ASN A 30 7.68 -0.35 13.92
CA ASN A 30 8.42 -1.11 14.92
C ASN A 30 9.94 -0.91 14.82
N GLY A 31 10.36 0.19 14.19
CA GLY A 31 11.75 0.47 13.88
C GLY A 31 12.19 -0.05 12.51
N ALA A 32 13.29 0.49 11.99
CA ALA A 32 13.83 0.05 10.71
C ALA A 32 14.42 -1.37 10.81
N PRO A 33 14.20 -2.21 9.80
CA PRO A 33 14.85 -3.51 9.71
C PRO A 33 16.38 -3.37 9.71
N ARG A 34 17.08 -4.36 10.27
CA ARG A 34 18.55 -4.37 10.22
C ARG A 34 19.03 -4.42 8.78
N ARG A 35 20.19 -3.82 8.50
CA ARG A 35 20.78 -3.79 7.17
C ARG A 35 20.85 -5.18 6.50
N ARG A 36 21.27 -6.21 7.23
CA ARG A 36 21.29 -7.58 6.72
C ARG A 36 19.91 -8.09 6.31
N THR A 37 18.86 -7.70 7.02
CA THR A 37 17.47 -8.04 6.66
C THR A 37 17.05 -7.35 5.37
N LEU A 38 17.39 -6.07 5.20
CA LEU A 38 17.10 -5.32 3.98
C LEU A 38 17.85 -5.89 2.77
N GLU A 39 19.11 -6.28 2.95
CA GLU A 39 19.93 -6.92 1.92
C GLU A 39 19.33 -8.28 1.52
N ALA A 40 18.89 -9.10 2.49
CA ALA A 40 18.21 -10.36 2.24
C ALA A 40 16.86 -10.13 1.52
N MET A 41 16.04 -9.19 2.01
CA MET A 41 14.77 -8.84 1.37
C MET A 41 14.98 -8.47 -0.10
N LYS A 42 15.99 -7.66 -0.40
CA LYS A 42 16.28 -7.24 -1.77
C LYS A 42 16.80 -8.38 -2.64
N SER A 43 17.69 -9.22 -2.12
CA SER A 43 18.30 -10.34 -2.87
C SER A 43 17.32 -11.47 -3.15
N GLU A 44 16.35 -11.70 -2.26
CA GLU A 44 15.33 -12.73 -2.40
C GLU A 44 14.10 -12.27 -3.19
N SER A 45 14.03 -10.98 -3.49
CA SER A 45 12.89 -10.40 -4.19
C SER A 45 12.94 -10.69 -5.68
N PRO A 46 11.81 -11.10 -6.28
CA PRO A 46 11.69 -11.17 -7.74
C PRO A 46 11.93 -9.78 -8.38
N ALA A 47 12.47 -9.75 -9.59
CA ALA A 47 12.81 -8.50 -10.28
C ALA A 47 11.61 -7.56 -10.51
N HIS A 48 10.41 -8.09 -10.57
CA HIS A 48 9.17 -7.32 -10.77
C HIS A 48 8.63 -6.69 -9.48
N LEU A 49 9.15 -7.08 -8.29
CA LEU A 49 8.66 -6.58 -7.02
C LEU A 49 9.13 -5.15 -6.76
N VAL A 50 8.18 -4.26 -6.58
CA VAL A 50 8.41 -2.85 -6.25
C VAL A 50 8.30 -2.65 -4.75
N PHE A 51 9.25 -1.93 -4.15
CA PHE A 51 9.20 -1.57 -2.74
C PHE A 51 8.62 -0.16 -2.53
N ALA A 52 7.79 -0.03 -1.51
CA ALA A 52 7.42 1.24 -0.89
C ALA A 52 7.83 1.19 0.60
N VAL A 53 8.22 2.31 1.17
CA VAL A 53 8.56 2.41 2.60
C VAL A 53 7.54 3.30 3.29
N LEU A 54 6.80 2.73 4.24
CA LEU A 54 5.88 3.49 5.09
C LEU A 54 6.65 4.11 6.25
N ALA A 55 6.72 5.43 6.26
CA ALA A 55 7.39 6.20 7.31
C ALA A 55 6.76 5.92 8.70
N PRO A 56 7.57 5.91 9.77
CA PRO A 56 7.08 5.53 11.09
C PRO A 56 6.12 6.59 11.67
N LYS A 57 5.21 6.15 12.54
CA LYS A 57 4.18 7.01 13.17
C LYS A 57 4.78 8.21 13.91
N GLN A 58 5.97 8.07 14.47
CA GLN A 58 6.67 9.14 15.15
C GLN A 58 6.92 10.35 14.23
N LEU A 59 7.21 10.11 12.96
CA LEU A 59 7.34 11.17 11.95
C LEU A 59 5.99 11.67 11.45
N THR A 60 5.05 10.76 11.20
CA THR A 60 3.81 11.06 10.48
C THR A 60 2.69 11.58 11.36
N SER A 61 2.80 11.48 12.69
CA SER A 61 1.83 12.05 13.65
C SER A 61 1.74 13.56 13.60
N LEU A 62 2.82 14.22 13.20
CA LEU A 62 2.94 15.68 13.13
C LEU A 62 2.71 16.39 14.50
N GLU A 63 2.82 15.65 15.60
CA GLU A 63 2.67 16.19 16.97
C GLU A 63 3.92 16.95 17.43
N ALA A 64 5.08 16.55 16.93
CA ALA A 64 6.39 17.15 17.17
C ALA A 64 7.12 17.47 15.87
N GLU A 65 8.26 18.13 15.95
CA GLU A 65 9.17 18.25 14.81
C GLU A 65 9.75 16.88 14.44
N ALA A 66 10.01 16.66 13.14
CA ALA A 66 10.56 15.43 12.66
C ALA A 66 11.95 15.16 13.26
N SER A 67 12.14 13.99 13.86
CA SER A 67 13.42 13.53 14.37
C SER A 67 14.39 13.29 13.21
N GLU A 68 15.59 13.88 13.27
CA GLU A 68 16.62 13.66 12.25
C GLU A 68 17.02 12.18 12.15
N ALA A 69 17.05 11.46 13.28
CA ALA A 69 17.37 10.04 13.33
C ALA A 69 16.31 9.19 12.60
N ASP A 70 15.02 9.48 12.81
CA ASP A 70 13.93 8.75 12.16
C ASP A 70 13.85 9.07 10.67
N VAL A 71 14.11 10.32 10.28
CA VAL A 71 14.23 10.72 8.87
C VAL A 71 15.39 9.98 8.22
N ALA A 72 16.60 10.01 8.81
CA ALA A 72 17.75 9.32 8.28
C ALA A 72 17.51 7.82 8.12
N SER A 73 16.92 7.18 9.14
CA SER A 73 16.57 5.76 9.13
C SER A 73 15.57 5.41 8.02
N THR A 74 14.57 6.27 7.79
CA THR A 74 13.59 6.11 6.70
C THR A 74 14.28 6.20 5.33
N LEU A 75 15.14 7.21 5.14
CA LEU A 75 15.88 7.41 3.90
C LEU A 75 16.87 6.27 3.62
N GLU A 76 17.59 5.80 4.65
CA GLU A 76 18.52 4.67 4.53
C GLU A 76 17.78 3.39 4.13
N THR A 77 16.64 3.11 4.75
CA THR A 77 15.81 1.95 4.41
C THR A 77 15.31 2.03 2.97
N ALA A 78 14.80 3.18 2.56
CA ALA A 78 14.27 3.38 1.22
C ALA A 78 15.36 3.20 0.14
N ARG A 79 16.57 3.75 0.39
CA ARG A 79 17.71 3.57 -0.51
C ARG A 79 18.20 2.11 -0.56
N ALA A 80 18.30 1.43 0.59
CA ALA A 80 18.75 0.03 0.66
C ALA A 80 17.83 -0.90 -0.14
N LEU A 81 16.54 -0.66 -0.11
CA LEU A 81 15.54 -1.42 -0.87
C LEU A 81 15.42 -0.95 -2.33
N SER A 82 16.01 0.17 -2.72
CA SER A 82 15.71 0.89 -3.96
C SER A 82 14.20 1.13 -4.10
N ALA A 83 13.58 1.59 -3.02
CA ALA A 83 12.14 1.81 -2.98
C ALA A 83 11.71 2.83 -4.03
N ARG A 84 10.57 2.59 -4.66
CA ARG A 84 9.95 3.53 -5.60
C ARG A 84 9.29 4.69 -4.87
N PHE A 85 8.78 4.43 -3.65
CA PHE A 85 8.03 5.41 -2.87
C PHE A 85 8.43 5.44 -1.40
N ILE A 86 8.34 6.64 -0.81
CA ILE A 86 8.24 6.83 0.64
C ILE A 86 6.80 7.29 0.92
N VAL A 87 6.08 6.53 1.74
CA VAL A 87 4.69 6.79 2.09
C VAL A 87 4.60 7.50 3.43
N VAL A 88 4.00 8.68 3.45
CA VAL A 88 3.74 9.48 4.65
C VAL A 88 2.24 9.38 4.98
N ARG A 89 1.89 8.44 5.84
CA ARG A 89 0.49 8.25 6.27
C ARG A 89 0.22 9.04 7.54
N THR A 90 -0.47 10.17 7.43
CA THR A 90 -0.84 10.98 8.60
C THR A 90 -2.06 10.38 9.31
N PRO A 91 -2.01 10.22 10.65
CA PRO A 91 -3.08 9.55 11.40
C PRO A 91 -4.35 10.40 11.50
N PRO A 92 -5.52 9.77 11.79
CA PRO A 92 -6.79 10.49 11.94
C PRO A 92 -6.80 11.52 13.09
N THR A 93 -5.86 11.41 14.02
CA THR A 93 -5.68 12.35 15.11
C THR A 93 -5.03 13.66 14.69
N ALA A 94 -4.33 13.68 13.56
CA ALA A 94 -3.74 14.89 13.00
C ALA A 94 -4.85 15.84 12.52
N ARG A 95 -4.85 17.07 13.05
CA ARG A 95 -5.88 18.07 12.74
C ARG A 95 -5.37 19.10 11.75
N PRO A 96 -6.21 19.55 10.80
CA PRO A 96 -5.89 20.66 9.92
C PRO A 96 -5.51 21.92 10.74
N GLY A 97 -4.48 22.63 10.29
CA GLY A 97 -4.04 23.86 10.91
C GLY A 97 -2.64 24.28 10.47
N ALA A 98 -2.30 25.54 10.63
CA ALA A 98 -1.04 26.12 10.15
C ALA A 98 0.20 25.39 10.72
N ARG A 99 0.14 24.95 11.98
CA ARG A 99 1.25 24.22 12.63
C ARG A 99 1.44 22.83 12.03
N THR A 100 0.35 22.08 11.84
CA THR A 100 0.38 20.76 11.21
C THR A 100 0.89 20.86 9.78
N ARG A 101 0.41 21.88 9.05
CA ARG A 101 0.86 22.17 7.69
C ARG A 101 2.36 22.47 7.63
N ALA A 102 2.85 23.33 8.50
CA ALA A 102 4.27 23.66 8.56
C ALA A 102 5.14 22.43 8.84
N ARG A 103 4.71 21.55 9.76
CA ARG A 103 5.41 20.30 10.07
C ARG A 103 5.39 19.30 8.93
N LEU A 104 4.24 19.16 8.26
CA LEU A 104 4.14 18.31 7.07
C LEU A 104 5.07 18.81 5.97
N ASN A 105 5.06 20.11 5.67
CA ASN A 105 5.96 20.71 4.68
C ASN A 105 7.42 20.42 5.04
N ARG A 106 7.80 20.63 6.30
CA ARG A 106 9.18 20.37 6.76
C ARG A 106 9.56 18.89 6.62
N LEU A 107 8.68 17.97 6.99
CA LEU A 107 8.90 16.53 6.84
C LEU A 107 9.10 16.16 5.37
N ILE A 108 8.21 16.59 4.49
CA ILE A 108 8.30 16.32 3.05
C ILE A 108 9.62 16.87 2.47
N GLU A 109 10.01 18.09 2.82
CA GLU A 109 11.29 18.66 2.37
C GLU A 109 12.51 17.83 2.82
N LEU A 110 12.48 17.30 4.04
CA LEU A 110 13.54 16.42 4.54
C LEU A 110 13.59 15.10 3.78
N LEU A 111 12.43 14.52 3.45
CA LEU A 111 12.35 13.25 2.73
C LEU A 111 12.72 13.36 1.25
N LYS A 112 12.48 14.51 0.61
CA LYS A 112 12.88 14.78 -0.78
C LYS A 112 14.40 14.65 -1.03
N ALA A 113 15.22 14.73 0.01
CA ALA A 113 16.66 14.54 -0.10
C ALA A 113 17.10 13.14 -0.59
N ALA A 114 16.16 12.18 -0.67
CA ALA A 114 16.43 10.84 -1.22
C ALA A 114 16.26 10.74 -2.73
N GLU A 115 15.66 11.74 -3.39
CA GLU A 115 15.27 11.67 -4.81
C GLU A 115 14.33 10.47 -5.12
N ILE A 116 13.51 10.08 -4.11
CA ILE A 116 12.51 9.02 -4.18
C ILE A 116 11.14 9.70 -4.16
N ASP A 117 10.20 9.21 -4.94
CA ASP A 117 8.86 9.77 -4.97
C ASP A 117 8.17 9.64 -3.62
N ILE A 118 7.51 10.72 -3.22
CA ILE A 118 6.79 10.76 -1.95
C ILE A 118 5.31 10.63 -2.21
N VAL A 119 4.68 9.74 -1.45
CA VAL A 119 3.23 9.58 -1.39
C VAL A 119 2.75 10.13 -0.05
N TRP A 120 1.80 11.03 -0.07
CA TRP A 120 1.10 11.46 1.14
C TRP A 120 -0.27 10.82 1.21
N GLU A 121 -0.52 10.10 2.31
CA GLU A 121 -1.80 9.47 2.63
C GLU A 121 -2.42 10.17 3.84
N PRO A 122 -3.22 11.23 3.65
CA PRO A 122 -3.95 11.86 4.74
C PRO A 122 -5.10 10.96 5.21
N THR A 123 -5.34 10.93 6.51
CA THR A 123 -6.51 10.25 7.07
C THR A 123 -7.30 11.18 8.00
N GLY A 124 -8.56 10.83 8.30
CA GLY A 124 -9.46 11.66 9.10
C GLY A 124 -9.69 13.04 8.48
N LEU A 125 -9.72 14.08 9.30
CA LEU A 125 -10.04 15.44 8.85
C LEU A 125 -9.05 16.03 7.82
N LEU A 126 -7.82 15.54 7.77
CA LEU A 126 -6.84 15.96 6.77
C LEU A 126 -7.17 15.41 5.38
N ALA A 127 -7.89 14.30 5.30
CA ALA A 127 -8.30 13.72 4.03
C ALA A 127 -9.43 14.52 3.37
N GLU A 128 -10.28 15.18 4.16
CA GLU A 128 -11.47 15.90 3.69
C GLU A 128 -11.17 17.33 3.27
N ALA A 129 -10.21 17.99 3.94
CA ALA A 129 -9.92 19.40 3.75
C ALA A 129 -8.71 19.60 2.86
N GLU A 130 -8.89 20.21 1.69
CA GLU A 130 -7.82 20.77 0.84
C GLU A 130 -6.65 19.80 0.53
N ALA A 131 -6.81 18.47 0.74
CA ALA A 131 -5.72 17.52 0.60
C ALA A 131 -5.09 17.55 -0.80
N GLU A 132 -5.89 17.72 -1.84
CA GLU A 132 -5.39 17.82 -3.22
C GLU A 132 -4.54 19.07 -3.44
N SER A 133 -5.01 20.22 -2.96
CA SER A 133 -4.27 21.46 -3.03
C SER A 133 -2.94 21.37 -2.26
N VAL A 134 -2.97 20.76 -1.08
CA VAL A 134 -1.76 20.54 -0.26
C VAL A 134 -0.78 19.62 -0.94
N ALA A 135 -1.24 18.49 -1.49
CA ALA A 135 -0.39 17.55 -2.20
C ALA A 135 0.26 18.19 -3.44
N ALA A 136 -0.52 18.96 -4.19
CA ALA A 136 -0.05 19.70 -5.36
C ALA A 136 1.02 20.74 -4.99
N GLU A 137 0.80 21.53 -3.93
CA GLU A 137 1.77 22.51 -3.43
C GLU A 137 3.06 21.84 -2.93
N LEU A 138 2.94 20.67 -2.31
CA LEU A 138 4.08 19.88 -1.84
C LEU A 138 4.78 19.13 -2.97
N GLY A 139 4.16 18.98 -4.15
CA GLY A 139 4.69 18.17 -5.24
C GLY A 139 4.83 16.70 -4.86
N VAL A 140 3.80 16.13 -4.25
CA VAL A 140 3.74 14.73 -3.80
C VAL A 140 2.51 14.04 -4.39
N THR A 141 2.57 12.72 -4.56
CA THR A 141 1.40 11.93 -4.95
C THR A 141 0.44 11.83 -3.78
N LEU A 142 -0.83 12.19 -3.99
CA LEU A 142 -1.87 12.02 -2.98
C LEU A 142 -2.44 10.62 -3.05
N ALA A 143 -2.32 9.85 -1.95
CA ALA A 143 -2.96 8.55 -1.83
C ALA A 143 -4.42 8.69 -1.39
N ARG A 144 -5.30 7.89 -2.01
CA ARG A 144 -6.73 7.79 -1.71
C ARG A 144 -7.17 6.32 -1.65
N ASP A 145 -8.35 6.07 -1.11
CA ASP A 145 -9.00 4.76 -1.22
C ASP A 145 -9.81 4.70 -2.54
N PRO A 146 -9.33 4.00 -3.59
CA PRO A 146 -10.01 3.98 -4.88
C PRO A 146 -11.39 3.31 -4.81
N ALA A 147 -11.68 2.53 -3.77
CA ALA A 147 -13.01 1.96 -3.57
C ALA A 147 -14.04 2.97 -3.04
N ARG A 148 -13.59 4.14 -2.53
CA ARG A 148 -14.45 5.13 -1.86
C ARG A 148 -14.33 6.52 -2.44
N ASP A 149 -13.10 6.95 -2.74
CA ASP A 149 -12.77 8.32 -3.07
C ASP A 149 -12.44 8.45 -4.56
N ASP A 150 -12.69 9.60 -5.12
CA ASP A 150 -12.15 9.94 -6.43
C ASP A 150 -10.65 10.14 -6.33
N LEU A 151 -9.94 9.71 -7.36
CA LEU A 151 -8.49 9.81 -7.41
C LEU A 151 -8.08 11.15 -8.05
N PRO A 152 -7.00 11.79 -7.56
CA PRO A 152 -6.47 12.99 -8.19
C PRO A 152 -6.06 12.72 -9.64
N GLU A 153 -6.21 13.71 -10.49
CA GLU A 153 -5.73 13.63 -11.88
C GLU A 153 -4.21 13.46 -11.92
N GLY A 154 -3.71 12.63 -12.84
CA GLY A 154 -2.29 12.39 -13.03
C GLY A 154 -1.99 11.11 -13.79
N ALA A 155 -0.72 10.88 -14.10
CA ALA A 155 -0.26 9.65 -14.74
C ALA A 155 -0.15 8.49 -13.75
N VAL A 156 0.15 8.79 -12.47
CA VAL A 156 0.42 7.81 -11.42
C VAL A 156 -0.63 7.92 -10.32
N ALA A 157 -1.29 6.81 -9.99
CA ALA A 157 -2.16 6.66 -8.84
C ALA A 157 -1.46 5.84 -7.73
N TYR A 158 -1.63 6.26 -6.47
CA TYR A 158 -1.31 5.43 -5.31
C TYR A 158 -2.57 5.32 -4.45
N GLY A 159 -2.98 4.10 -4.14
CA GLY A 159 -4.21 3.84 -3.40
C GLY A 159 -4.03 2.84 -2.26
N ARG A 160 -4.98 2.90 -1.32
CA ARG A 160 -5.11 1.90 -0.26
C ARG A 160 -6.56 1.51 -0.11
N ILE A 161 -6.88 0.25 -0.40
CA ILE A 161 -8.20 -0.32 -0.18
C ILE A 161 -8.20 -0.96 1.20
N SER A 162 -9.02 -0.41 2.11
CA SER A 162 -9.16 -0.95 3.45
C SER A 162 -10.46 -1.75 3.57
N SER A 163 -10.39 -2.88 4.28
CA SER A 163 -11.59 -3.67 4.58
C SER A 163 -12.56 -2.88 5.47
N LEU A 164 -13.85 -3.04 5.22
CA LEU A 164 -14.92 -2.45 6.03
C LEU A 164 -15.52 -3.50 6.97
N GLY A 165 -15.47 -3.20 8.27
CA GLY A 165 -16.15 -3.98 9.30
C GLY A 165 -15.30 -5.09 9.94
N ALA A 166 -15.92 -5.84 10.86
CA ALA A 166 -15.27 -6.84 11.69
C ALA A 166 -14.74 -8.08 10.92
N ALA A 167 -15.19 -8.28 9.70
CA ALA A 167 -14.83 -9.46 8.90
C ALA A 167 -13.47 -9.35 8.18
N GLY A 168 -12.76 -8.21 8.27
CA GLY A 168 -11.42 -8.05 7.69
C GLY A 168 -11.32 -8.25 6.16
N ARG A 169 -12.45 -8.44 5.46
CA ARG A 169 -12.49 -8.79 4.02
C ARG A 169 -12.88 -7.59 3.15
N VAL A 170 -12.20 -7.43 2.03
CA VAL A 170 -12.57 -6.47 0.97
C VAL A 170 -13.68 -7.09 0.13
N ARG A 171 -14.78 -6.34 -0.09
CA ARG A 171 -15.94 -6.81 -0.86
C ARG A 171 -15.70 -6.65 -2.36
N GLY A 172 -16.29 -7.54 -3.18
CA GLY A 172 -16.22 -7.48 -4.65
C GLY A 172 -16.68 -6.13 -5.21
N SER A 173 -17.77 -5.56 -4.70
CA SER A 173 -18.25 -4.24 -5.11
C SER A 173 -17.28 -3.08 -4.79
N ALA A 174 -16.38 -3.24 -3.83
CA ALA A 174 -15.32 -2.28 -3.58
C ALA A 174 -14.21 -2.41 -4.62
N ILE A 175 -13.91 -3.63 -5.05
CA ILE A 175 -12.93 -3.92 -6.09
C ILE A 175 -13.43 -3.41 -7.45
N GLU A 176 -14.71 -3.61 -7.79
CA GLU A 176 -15.33 -3.07 -9.01
C GLU A 176 -15.20 -1.54 -9.07
N ARG A 177 -15.58 -0.83 -8.00
CA ARG A 177 -15.43 0.64 -7.94
C ARG A 177 -13.97 1.10 -8.03
N ALA A 178 -13.05 0.34 -7.44
CA ALA A 178 -11.63 0.65 -7.54
C ALA A 178 -11.13 0.47 -8.98
N ALA A 179 -11.57 -0.59 -9.67
CA ALA A 179 -11.24 -0.81 -11.06
C ALA A 179 -11.72 0.34 -11.96
N ASP A 180 -12.99 0.76 -11.81
CA ASP A 180 -13.56 1.87 -12.58
C ASP A 180 -12.74 3.16 -12.45
N ARG A 181 -12.27 3.48 -11.21
CA ARG A 181 -11.49 4.70 -10.96
C ARG A 181 -10.03 4.62 -11.38
N LEU A 182 -9.47 3.41 -11.39
CA LEU A 182 -8.07 3.19 -11.77
C LEU A 182 -7.85 3.08 -13.28
N ALA A 183 -8.90 2.76 -14.05
CA ALA A 183 -8.79 2.49 -15.49
C ALA A 183 -8.21 3.64 -16.32
N GLY A 184 -8.21 4.87 -15.81
CA GLY A 184 -7.68 6.05 -16.52
C GLY A 184 -6.20 6.34 -16.31
N PHE A 185 -5.51 5.60 -15.43
CA PHE A 185 -4.11 5.88 -15.08
C PHE A 185 -3.11 5.08 -15.93
N GLU A 186 -1.94 5.66 -16.18
CA GLU A 186 -0.83 4.96 -16.84
C GLU A 186 -0.18 3.96 -15.87
N GLU A 187 0.00 4.36 -14.62
CA GLU A 187 0.55 3.55 -13.53
C GLU A 187 -0.35 3.62 -12.29
N ALA A 188 -0.63 2.48 -11.68
CA ALA A 188 -1.38 2.38 -10.44
C ALA A 188 -0.68 1.45 -9.44
N TYR A 189 -0.55 1.93 -8.21
CA TYR A 189 0.03 1.21 -7.07
C TYR A 189 -1.02 1.15 -5.97
N VAL A 190 -1.49 -0.06 -5.64
CA VAL A 190 -2.58 -0.23 -4.67
C VAL A 190 -2.21 -1.23 -3.60
N VAL A 191 -2.27 -0.79 -2.34
CA VAL A 191 -2.12 -1.65 -1.16
C VAL A 191 -3.51 -2.09 -0.69
N ILE A 192 -3.70 -3.39 -0.50
CA ILE A 192 -4.96 -3.96 -0.04
C ILE A 192 -4.78 -4.42 1.41
N GLU A 193 -5.59 -3.87 2.31
CA GLU A 193 -5.63 -4.23 3.73
C GLU A 193 -6.85 -5.12 3.97
N GLY A 194 -6.64 -6.44 4.08
CA GLY A 194 -7.72 -7.41 4.32
C GLY A 194 -7.23 -8.85 4.25
N ASP A 195 -7.96 -9.75 4.88
CA ASP A 195 -7.60 -11.17 4.96
C ASP A 195 -7.65 -11.85 3.59
N ASN A 196 -8.47 -11.35 2.67
CA ASN A 196 -8.58 -11.80 1.29
C ASN A 196 -7.79 -10.96 0.28
N ALA A 197 -6.73 -10.28 0.70
CA ALA A 197 -6.02 -9.32 -0.15
C ALA A 197 -5.47 -9.94 -1.45
N ILE A 198 -4.96 -11.17 -1.43
CA ILE A 198 -4.45 -11.86 -2.62
C ILE A 198 -5.59 -12.09 -3.63
N ARG A 199 -6.75 -12.59 -3.17
CA ARG A 199 -7.91 -12.79 -4.03
C ARG A 199 -8.41 -11.45 -4.59
N ALA A 200 -8.55 -10.45 -3.73
CA ALA A 200 -8.96 -9.11 -4.14
C ALA A 200 -8.00 -8.49 -5.16
N ALA A 201 -6.70 -8.74 -5.03
CA ALA A 201 -5.69 -8.33 -6.00
C ALA A 201 -5.87 -9.04 -7.35
N LYS A 202 -6.14 -10.35 -7.35
CA LYS A 202 -6.45 -11.11 -8.57
C LYS A 202 -7.70 -10.54 -9.24
N ASP A 203 -8.79 -10.40 -8.49
CA ASP A 203 -10.05 -9.87 -9.01
C ASP A 203 -9.86 -8.46 -9.63
N LEU A 204 -9.07 -7.59 -9.00
CA LEU A 204 -8.78 -6.25 -9.51
C LEU A 204 -7.96 -6.28 -10.82
N ARG A 205 -6.98 -7.20 -10.94
CA ARG A 205 -6.23 -7.41 -12.19
C ARG A 205 -7.14 -7.88 -13.31
N ASP A 206 -7.98 -8.86 -13.03
CA ASP A 206 -8.90 -9.41 -14.02
C ASP A 206 -9.86 -8.35 -14.57
N LEU A 207 -10.40 -7.50 -13.70
CA LEU A 207 -11.28 -6.38 -14.10
C LEU A 207 -10.56 -5.33 -14.97
N LEU A 208 -9.29 -5.07 -14.70
CA LEU A 208 -8.49 -4.08 -15.43
C LEU A 208 -7.75 -4.67 -16.63
N GLY A 209 -7.85 -5.99 -16.88
CA GLY A 209 -7.12 -6.68 -17.94
C GLY A 209 -5.60 -6.54 -17.77
N ALA A 210 -5.11 -6.50 -16.52
CA ALA A 210 -3.70 -6.36 -16.22
C ALA A 210 -3.03 -7.73 -16.01
N ASP A 211 -1.78 -7.85 -16.49
CA ASP A 211 -1.02 -9.10 -16.38
C ASP A 211 -0.76 -9.52 -14.93
N ALA A 212 -0.60 -10.83 -14.72
CA ALA A 212 -0.15 -11.39 -13.46
C ALA A 212 1.28 -10.92 -13.13
N PRO A 213 1.70 -10.93 -11.82
CA PRO A 213 3.05 -10.55 -11.45
C PRO A 213 4.11 -11.34 -12.21
N GLY A 214 5.09 -10.64 -12.80
CA GLY A 214 6.23 -11.26 -13.49
C GLY A 214 5.99 -11.71 -14.93
N VAL A 215 4.80 -11.58 -15.46
CA VAL A 215 4.47 -12.02 -16.85
C VAL A 215 4.83 -10.98 -17.90
N ALA A 216 5.04 -9.74 -17.54
CA ALA A 216 5.39 -8.66 -18.47
C ALA A 216 6.74 -8.95 -19.17
N GLY A 217 6.70 -9.58 -20.34
CA GLY A 217 7.86 -9.79 -21.24
C GLY A 217 8.31 -11.23 -21.48
N ALA A 218 7.67 -12.23 -20.89
CA ALA A 218 7.91 -13.62 -21.25
C ALA A 218 6.94 -14.01 -22.37
N GLY A 219 7.45 -14.11 -23.60
CA GLY A 219 6.73 -14.74 -24.69
C GLY A 219 6.36 -16.17 -24.32
N ASP A 220 5.12 -16.49 -24.60
CA ASP A 220 4.46 -17.78 -24.73
C ASP A 220 5.34 -19.03 -24.44
N GLU A 221 5.47 -19.40 -23.18
CA GLU A 221 5.74 -20.78 -22.78
C GLU A 221 4.74 -21.14 -21.68
N ALA A 222 3.67 -21.81 -22.15
CA ALA A 222 2.72 -22.47 -21.29
C ALA A 222 3.45 -23.53 -20.46
N SER A 223 3.40 -23.43 -19.15
CA SER A 223 3.59 -24.57 -18.26
C SER A 223 2.42 -24.63 -17.30
N ASP A 224 1.66 -25.68 -17.54
CA ASP A 224 0.60 -26.24 -16.72
C ASP A 224 1.05 -26.54 -15.29
N ASP A 225 0.05 -26.52 -14.42
CA ASP A 225 -0.07 -27.27 -13.17
C ASP A 225 0.86 -26.90 -12.01
N ASP A 226 0.27 -26.17 -11.07
CA ASP A 226 0.32 -26.48 -9.64
C ASP A 226 -0.78 -25.67 -8.91
N ASP A 227 -2.03 -25.97 -9.20
CA ASP A 227 -3.18 -25.66 -8.33
C ASP A 227 -3.22 -26.73 -7.22
N GLU A 228 -2.24 -26.73 -6.34
CA GLU A 228 -2.33 -27.52 -5.11
C GLU A 228 -2.79 -26.63 -3.93
N ASP A 229 -3.97 -26.95 -3.48
CA ASP A 229 -4.51 -26.86 -2.14
C ASP A 229 -4.47 -25.50 -1.42
N LEU A 230 -5.44 -24.67 -1.77
CA LEU A 230 -6.04 -23.79 -0.76
C LEU A 230 -7.18 -24.60 -0.12
N ASP A 231 -6.85 -25.26 0.98
CA ASP A 231 -7.83 -25.96 1.82
C ASP A 231 -9.01 -25.02 2.11
N ASP A 232 -10.15 -25.37 1.50
CA ASP A 232 -11.46 -24.91 1.92
C ASP A 232 -11.72 -25.51 3.29
N GLU A 233 -11.38 -24.80 4.37
CA GLU A 233 -11.91 -25.09 5.69
C GLU A 233 -13.42 -24.84 5.63
N GLU A 234 -14.15 -25.95 5.59
CA GLU A 234 -15.60 -26.04 5.62
C GLU A 234 -16.12 -25.28 6.84
N ASP A 235 -17.06 -24.38 6.59
CA ASP A 235 -17.87 -23.70 7.60
C ASP A 235 -18.65 -24.76 8.39
N GLU A 236 -18.18 -25.06 9.60
CA GLU A 236 -19.00 -25.81 10.58
C GLU A 236 -20.15 -24.89 11.03
N ASP A 237 -21.35 -25.22 10.55
CA ASP A 237 -22.62 -24.70 11.02
C ASP A 237 -22.74 -24.95 12.53
N PHE A 238 -22.61 -23.89 13.32
CA PHE A 238 -23.06 -23.88 14.71
C PHE A 238 -24.57 -23.76 14.73
N GLU A 239 -25.25 -24.88 14.91
CA GLU A 239 -26.67 -24.90 15.28
C GLU A 239 -26.80 -24.38 16.72
N ASP A 240 -27.48 -23.23 16.86
CA ASP A 240 -27.98 -22.72 18.14
C ASP A 240 -29.11 -23.66 18.63
N GLU A 241 -28.81 -24.49 19.62
CA GLU A 241 -29.85 -25.14 20.41
C GLU A 241 -30.36 -24.16 21.49
N ASP A 242 -31.54 -23.63 21.23
CA ASP A 242 -32.39 -23.00 22.24
C ASP A 242 -32.81 -24.05 23.27
N GLU A 243 -32.31 -23.98 24.49
CA GLU A 243 -32.95 -24.62 25.66
C GLU A 243 -33.58 -23.55 26.56
N GLU A 244 -34.92 -23.56 26.50
CA GLU A 244 -35.85 -22.99 27.50
C GLU A 244 -35.70 -23.72 28.84
N GLU A 245 -35.50 -22.96 29.95
CA GLU A 245 -36.23 -23.15 31.22
C GLU A 245 -36.11 -21.91 32.13
#